data_3ec35b713d2bd164eb84237803c433cd
#
_entry.id   3ec35b713d2bd164eb84237803c433cd
#
_cell.length_a   1.000
_cell.length_b   1.000
_cell.length_c   1.000
_cell.angle_alpha   90.00
_cell.angle_beta   90.00
_cell.angle_gamma   90.00
#
_symmetry.space_group_name_H-M   'P 1'
#
loop_
_entity.id
_entity.type
_entity.pdbx_description
1 polymer ?
#
loop_
_entity_poly.entity_id
_entity_poly.type
_entity_poly.pdbx_seq_one_letter_code
_entity_poly.pdbx_strand_id
1 'polypeptide(L)'
;MNEEIVNCFNIVIEVVKGVALYVMPIAAFIVSLIALKRSNDTMKVQVQLSEVEEKLKEYELALKKRELEKIQAEENKEKKANIEARVIKISKGSYRLKVWNSGNETAYNVEVSIPEEYSVIIMKDKMPFEYLEPGNSFEEGVVIHMQSAPKFKVISKWEDEMGNEFLNEQLRSC
;
A
#
# COMPACT_ATOMS: atom_id res chain seq x y z
N MET A 1 -14.08 -7.90 -95.29
CA MET A 1 -14.39 -7.20 -94.04
C MET A 1 -14.41 -8.13 -92.82
N ASN A 2 -14.88 -9.41 -92.92
CA ASN A 2 -14.88 -10.36 -91.83
C ASN A 2 -13.50 -10.96 -91.44
N GLU A 3 -12.65 -11.20 -92.45
CA GLU A 3 -11.32 -11.80 -92.17
C GLU A 3 -10.35 -10.86 -91.44
N GLU A 4 -10.36 -9.57 -91.72
CA GLU A 4 -9.53 -8.58 -91.02
C GLU A 4 -9.92 -8.42 -89.55
N ILE A 5 -11.20 -8.48 -89.22
CA ILE A 5 -11.74 -8.41 -87.88
C ILE A 5 -11.30 -9.65 -87.02
N VAL A 6 -11.41 -10.83 -87.68
CA VAL A 6 -10.97 -12.09 -87.02
C VAL A 6 -9.46 -12.13 -86.80
N ASN A 7 -8.69 -11.60 -87.74
CA ASN A 7 -7.21 -11.54 -87.53
C ASN A 7 -6.80 -10.56 -86.48
N CYS A 8 -7.44 -9.39 -86.37
CA CYS A 8 -7.23 -8.42 -85.30
C CYS A 8 -7.61 -9.01 -83.95
N PHE A 9 -8.69 -9.76 -83.88
CA PHE A 9 -9.11 -10.41 -82.63
C PHE A 9 -8.15 -11.50 -82.13
N ASN A 10 -7.61 -12.30 -83.09
CA ASN A 10 -6.62 -13.32 -82.76
C ASN A 10 -5.30 -12.71 -82.28
N ILE A 11 -4.85 -11.59 -82.82
CA ILE A 11 -3.65 -10.87 -82.39
C ILE A 11 -3.84 -10.34 -80.95
N VAL A 12 -5.01 -9.79 -80.65
CA VAL A 12 -5.34 -9.31 -79.28
C VAL A 12 -5.34 -10.47 -78.28
N ILE A 13 -5.90 -11.62 -78.64
CA ILE A 13 -5.89 -12.81 -77.77
C ILE A 13 -4.46 -13.32 -77.57
N GLU A 14 -3.59 -13.34 -78.55
CA GLU A 14 -2.20 -13.74 -78.35
C GLU A 14 -1.43 -12.78 -77.48
N VAL A 15 -1.60 -11.48 -77.63
CA VAL A 15 -1.00 -10.46 -76.79
C VAL A 15 -1.49 -10.61 -75.35
N VAL A 16 -2.81 -10.79 -75.11
CA VAL A 16 -3.38 -11.01 -73.78
C VAL A 16 -2.83 -12.30 -73.15
N LYS A 17 -2.71 -13.39 -73.91
CA LYS A 17 -2.10 -14.64 -73.44
C LYS A 17 -0.62 -14.44 -73.07
N GLY A 18 0.15 -13.70 -73.85
CA GLY A 18 1.56 -13.37 -73.54
C GLY A 18 1.70 -12.56 -72.27
N VAL A 19 0.86 -11.55 -72.13
CA VAL A 19 0.84 -10.75 -70.88
C VAL A 19 0.44 -11.61 -69.66
N ALA A 20 -0.57 -12.44 -69.79
CA ALA A 20 -1.01 -13.32 -68.70
C ALA A 20 0.07 -14.35 -68.32
N LEU A 21 0.82 -14.88 -69.28
CA LEU A 21 1.77 -15.95 -69.05
C LEU A 21 3.12 -15.46 -68.50
N TYR A 22 3.56 -14.26 -68.91
CA TYR A 22 4.88 -13.76 -68.55
C TYR A 22 4.86 -12.58 -67.55
N VAL A 23 3.92 -11.65 -67.64
CA VAL A 23 3.87 -10.45 -66.80
C VAL A 23 3.20 -10.72 -65.46
N MET A 24 2.10 -11.49 -65.47
CA MET A 24 1.41 -11.82 -64.23
C MET A 24 2.26 -12.57 -63.19
N PRO A 25 3.04 -13.60 -63.55
CA PRO A 25 3.88 -14.29 -62.55
C PRO A 25 4.97 -13.38 -61.99
N ILE A 26 5.55 -12.49 -62.79
CA ILE A 26 6.58 -11.54 -62.32
C ILE A 26 5.95 -10.52 -61.37
N ALA A 27 4.79 -9.99 -61.71
CA ALA A 27 4.06 -9.07 -60.84
C ALA A 27 3.67 -9.74 -59.50
N ALA A 28 3.18 -10.99 -59.56
CA ALA A 28 2.84 -11.77 -58.36
C ALA A 28 4.08 -12.03 -57.48
N PHE A 29 5.22 -12.29 -58.08
CA PHE A 29 6.47 -12.48 -57.33
C PHE A 29 6.93 -11.20 -56.63
N ILE A 30 6.85 -10.04 -57.29
CA ILE A 30 7.19 -8.74 -56.67
C ILE A 30 6.25 -8.42 -55.49
N VAL A 31 4.93 -8.63 -55.69
CA VAL A 31 3.95 -8.43 -54.60
C VAL A 31 4.23 -9.35 -53.42
N SER A 32 4.59 -10.61 -53.67
CA SER A 32 4.97 -11.57 -52.65
C SER A 32 6.22 -11.12 -51.84
N LEU A 33 7.23 -10.60 -52.53
CA LEU A 33 8.41 -10.05 -51.85
C LEU A 33 8.09 -8.83 -50.95
N ILE A 34 7.21 -7.95 -51.43
CA ILE A 34 6.75 -6.79 -50.64
C ILE A 34 5.93 -7.25 -49.43
N ALA A 35 5.07 -8.25 -49.62
CA ALA A 35 4.28 -8.83 -48.53
C ALA A 35 5.17 -9.49 -47.45
N LEU A 36 6.21 -10.24 -47.86
CA LEU A 36 7.17 -10.84 -46.95
C LEU A 36 7.95 -9.77 -46.14
N LYS A 37 8.37 -8.69 -46.80
CA LYS A 37 9.06 -7.59 -46.11
C LYS A 37 8.14 -6.94 -45.07
N ARG A 38 6.88 -6.63 -45.40
CA ARG A 38 5.89 -6.07 -44.46
C ARG A 38 5.58 -7.03 -43.32
N SER A 39 5.47 -8.32 -43.61
CA SER A 39 5.23 -9.34 -42.55
C SER A 39 6.37 -9.38 -41.53
N ASN A 40 7.62 -9.30 -41.99
CA ASN A 40 8.78 -9.26 -41.06
C ASN A 40 8.81 -7.98 -40.21
N ASP A 41 8.44 -6.84 -40.77
CA ASP A 41 8.38 -5.60 -40.00
C ASP A 41 7.25 -5.63 -38.98
N THR A 42 6.09 -6.19 -39.32
CA THR A 42 4.98 -6.39 -38.40
C THR A 42 5.35 -7.35 -37.27
N MET A 43 6.08 -8.41 -37.57
CA MET A 43 6.53 -9.38 -36.57
C MET A 43 7.49 -8.75 -35.55
N LYS A 44 8.40 -7.87 -35.96
CA LYS A 44 9.27 -7.12 -35.07
C LYS A 44 8.50 -6.21 -34.10
N VAL A 45 7.48 -5.51 -34.63
CA VAL A 45 6.62 -4.66 -33.82
C VAL A 45 5.79 -5.49 -32.82
N GLN A 46 5.29 -6.65 -33.21
CA GLN A 46 4.59 -7.55 -32.31
C GLN A 46 5.47 -8.06 -31.16
N VAL A 47 6.72 -8.43 -31.46
CA VAL A 47 7.68 -8.84 -30.42
C VAL A 47 7.95 -7.71 -29.45
N GLN A 48 8.19 -6.51 -29.95
CA GLN A 48 8.40 -5.34 -29.07
C GLN A 48 7.15 -5.02 -28.23
N LEU A 49 5.96 -5.14 -28.80
CA LEU A 49 4.70 -4.92 -28.08
C LEU A 49 4.53 -5.94 -26.94
N SER A 50 4.79 -7.23 -27.21
CA SER A 50 4.70 -8.28 -26.19
C SER A 50 5.70 -8.07 -25.05
N GLU A 51 6.90 -7.60 -25.35
CA GLU A 51 7.91 -7.29 -24.34
C GLU A 51 7.51 -6.10 -23.44
N VAL A 52 6.86 -5.09 -24.03
CA VAL A 52 6.32 -3.95 -23.28
C VAL A 52 5.12 -4.37 -22.41
N GLU A 53 4.23 -5.22 -22.95
CA GLU A 53 3.10 -5.75 -22.19
C GLU A 53 3.55 -6.61 -20.99
N GLU A 54 4.60 -7.41 -21.16
CA GLU A 54 5.16 -8.21 -20.07
C GLU A 54 5.73 -7.31 -18.96
N LYS A 55 6.52 -6.30 -19.32
CA LYS A 55 7.03 -5.31 -18.37
C LYS A 55 5.92 -4.55 -17.66
N LEU A 56 4.86 -4.18 -18.39
CA LEU A 56 3.70 -3.50 -17.80
C LEU A 56 3.04 -4.38 -16.73
N LYS A 57 2.84 -5.66 -17.00
CA LYS A 57 2.29 -6.63 -16.03
C LYS A 57 3.17 -6.77 -14.79
N GLU A 58 4.49 -6.80 -14.97
CA GLU A 58 5.42 -6.85 -13.83
C GLU A 58 5.29 -5.59 -12.94
N TYR A 59 5.20 -4.41 -13.56
CA TYR A 59 5.00 -3.17 -12.81
C TYR A 59 3.64 -3.13 -12.09
N GLU A 60 2.57 -3.59 -12.73
CA GLU A 60 1.24 -3.67 -12.10
C GLU A 60 1.23 -4.62 -10.91
N LEU A 61 1.88 -5.78 -11.02
CA LEU A 61 2.03 -6.72 -9.93
C LEU A 61 2.84 -6.14 -8.76
N ALA A 62 3.93 -5.45 -9.07
CA ALA A 62 4.76 -4.79 -8.06
C ALA A 62 4.00 -3.66 -7.33
N LEU A 63 3.18 -2.88 -8.05
CA LEU A 63 2.32 -1.86 -7.45
C LEU A 63 1.26 -2.47 -6.54
N LYS A 64 0.53 -3.50 -7.01
CA LYS A 64 -0.47 -4.19 -6.20
C LYS A 64 0.13 -4.79 -4.93
N LYS A 65 1.33 -5.37 -5.03
CA LYS A 65 2.03 -5.91 -3.86
C LYS A 65 2.33 -4.82 -2.83
N ARG A 66 2.82 -3.66 -3.28
CA ARG A 66 3.08 -2.51 -2.40
C ARG A 66 1.81 -1.93 -1.77
N GLU A 67 0.71 -1.91 -2.50
CA GLU A 67 -0.59 -1.48 -1.97
C GLU A 67 -1.09 -2.45 -0.88
N LEU A 68 -1.00 -3.75 -1.12
CA LEU A 68 -1.36 -4.77 -0.12
C LEU A 68 -0.49 -4.66 1.13
N GLU A 69 0.82 -4.48 0.98
CA GLU A 69 1.74 -4.29 2.11
C GLU A 69 1.40 -3.02 2.92
N LYS A 70 0.99 -1.94 2.25
CA LYS A 70 0.54 -0.71 2.93
C LYS A 70 -0.77 -0.93 3.69
N ILE A 71 -1.77 -1.55 3.06
CA ILE A 71 -3.05 -1.86 3.70
C ILE A 71 -2.83 -2.75 4.92
N GLN A 72 -2.02 -3.81 4.81
CA GLN A 72 -1.68 -4.67 5.93
C GLN A 72 -0.92 -3.94 7.04
N ALA A 73 -0.02 -3.01 6.68
CA ALA A 73 0.69 -2.21 7.66
C ALA A 73 -0.23 -1.19 8.36
N GLU A 74 -1.23 -0.65 7.67
CA GLU A 74 -2.25 0.23 8.24
C GLU A 74 -3.23 -0.56 9.13
N GLU A 75 -3.74 -1.70 8.68
CA GLU A 75 -4.58 -2.60 9.49
C GLU A 75 -3.86 -3.04 10.79
N ASN A 76 -2.57 -3.36 10.70
CA ASN A 76 -1.78 -3.72 11.88
C ASN A 76 -1.51 -2.51 12.81
N LYS A 77 -1.49 -1.27 12.28
CA LYS A 77 -1.41 -0.07 13.11
C LYS A 77 -2.75 0.25 13.79
N GLU A 78 -3.87 -0.02 13.12
CA GLU A 78 -5.20 0.21 13.66
C GLU A 78 -5.58 -0.79 14.76
N LYS A 79 -4.98 -1.99 14.76
CA LYS A 79 -5.21 -3.05 15.75
C LYS A 79 -4.16 -3.03 16.86
N LYS A 80 -4.04 -1.93 17.59
CA LYS A 80 -3.16 -1.86 18.76
C LYS A 80 -3.82 -1.07 19.87
N ALA A 81 -3.65 -1.57 21.09
CA ALA A 81 -3.91 -0.77 22.28
C ALA A 81 -2.91 0.38 22.34
N ASN A 82 -3.37 1.55 22.74
CA ASN A 82 -2.53 2.72 22.99
C ASN A 82 -2.89 3.34 24.32
N ILE A 83 -2.06 3.12 25.32
CA ILE A 83 -2.30 3.62 26.66
C ILE A 83 -1.71 5.01 26.82
N GLU A 84 -2.59 5.94 27.13
CA GLU A 84 -2.25 7.32 27.44
C GLU A 84 -2.59 7.64 28.88
N ALA A 85 -1.81 8.54 29.48
CA ALA A 85 -2.04 8.99 30.85
C ALA A 85 -1.90 10.51 30.97
N ARG A 86 -2.74 11.11 31.81
CA ARG A 86 -2.74 12.55 32.07
C ARG A 86 -3.08 12.84 33.51
N VAL A 87 -2.34 13.74 34.14
CA VAL A 87 -2.70 14.26 35.44
C VAL A 87 -3.78 15.34 35.29
N ILE A 88 -4.83 15.20 36.10
CA ILE A 88 -5.99 16.09 36.11
C ILE A 88 -6.06 16.70 37.54
N LYS A 89 -6.19 18.01 37.60
CA LYS A 89 -6.46 18.72 38.86
C LYS A 89 -7.95 18.68 39.14
N ILE A 90 -8.34 18.07 40.25
CA ILE A 90 -9.75 17.98 40.68
C ILE A 90 -10.14 19.18 41.54
N SER A 91 -9.27 19.53 42.50
CA SER A 91 -9.50 20.67 43.39
C SER A 91 -8.16 21.23 43.87
N LYS A 92 -8.21 22.24 44.75
CA LYS A 92 -6.97 22.81 45.35
C LYS A 92 -6.19 21.74 46.10
N GLY A 93 -5.04 21.35 45.58
CA GLY A 93 -4.16 20.34 46.16
C GLY A 93 -4.57 18.88 45.92
N SER A 94 -5.62 18.61 45.13
CA SER A 94 -6.05 17.25 44.76
C SER A 94 -5.86 16.99 43.30
N TYR A 95 -5.10 15.96 42.98
CA TYR A 95 -4.80 15.56 41.61
C TYR A 95 -5.13 14.09 41.39
N ARG A 96 -5.51 13.72 40.16
CA ARG A 96 -5.68 12.35 39.71
C ARG A 96 -4.94 12.09 38.41
N LEU A 97 -4.41 10.91 38.31
CA LEU A 97 -3.89 10.37 37.06
C LEU A 97 -5.04 9.65 36.34
N LYS A 98 -5.51 10.19 35.24
CA LYS A 98 -6.43 9.50 34.34
C LYS A 98 -5.63 8.74 33.31
N VAL A 99 -5.88 7.44 33.24
CA VAL A 99 -5.28 6.51 32.26
C VAL A 99 -6.39 6.02 31.36
N TRP A 100 -6.19 6.05 30.05
CA TRP A 100 -7.19 5.59 29.08
C TRP A 100 -6.55 4.89 27.91
N ASN A 101 -7.32 4.01 27.27
CA ASN A 101 -6.92 3.34 26.06
C ASN A 101 -7.48 4.11 24.85
N SER A 102 -6.63 4.80 24.10
CA SER A 102 -6.96 5.51 22.86
C SER A 102 -6.81 4.64 21.61
N GLY A 103 -6.40 3.38 21.79
CA GLY A 103 -6.26 2.39 20.72
C GLY A 103 -7.57 1.65 20.42
N ASN A 104 -7.47 0.66 19.54
CA ASN A 104 -8.59 -0.14 19.06
C ASN A 104 -8.61 -1.57 19.60
N GLU A 105 -7.62 -1.96 20.39
CA GLU A 105 -7.53 -3.26 21.06
C GLU A 105 -7.48 -3.12 22.56
N THR A 106 -7.83 -4.18 23.28
CA THR A 106 -7.75 -4.24 24.74
C THR A 106 -6.29 -4.32 25.18
N ALA A 107 -5.94 -3.51 26.16
CA ALA A 107 -4.65 -3.59 26.84
C ALA A 107 -4.79 -4.39 28.13
N TYR A 108 -3.85 -5.27 28.38
CA TYR A 108 -3.80 -6.11 29.57
C TYR A 108 -2.65 -5.68 30.50
N ASN A 109 -2.80 -5.93 31.77
CA ASN A 109 -1.77 -5.67 32.81
C ASN A 109 -1.24 -4.23 32.73
N VAL A 110 -2.14 -3.26 32.60
CA VAL A 110 -1.77 -1.84 32.42
C VAL A 110 -1.14 -1.29 33.71
N GLU A 111 0.09 -0.84 33.60
CA GLU A 111 0.83 -0.18 34.65
C GLU A 111 1.31 1.20 34.21
N VAL A 112 1.24 2.18 35.11
CA VAL A 112 1.76 3.53 34.87
C VAL A 112 2.72 3.92 35.95
N SER A 113 3.84 4.51 35.56
CA SER A 113 4.87 4.99 36.48
C SER A 113 5.35 6.39 36.10
N ILE A 114 5.81 7.10 37.06
CA ILE A 114 6.52 8.38 36.91
C ILE A 114 7.87 8.21 37.61
N PRO A 115 9.00 8.50 36.94
CA PRO A 115 10.32 8.42 37.56
C PRO A 115 10.42 9.26 38.84
N GLU A 116 11.09 8.73 39.84
CA GLU A 116 11.22 9.35 41.17
C GLU A 116 11.87 10.75 41.14
N GLU A 117 12.68 11.00 40.12
CA GLU A 117 13.35 12.31 39.90
C GLU A 117 12.38 13.49 39.82
N TYR A 118 11.11 13.24 39.42
CA TYR A 118 10.09 14.28 39.29
C TYR A 118 9.33 14.57 40.61
N SER A 119 9.58 13.81 41.68
CA SER A 119 8.92 13.94 42.97
C SER A 119 7.38 13.94 42.87
N VAL A 120 6.83 13.11 42.00
CA VAL A 120 5.39 12.88 41.82
C VAL A 120 5.09 11.45 42.24
N ILE A 121 4.16 11.25 43.16
CA ILE A 121 3.85 9.93 43.73
C ILE A 121 2.46 9.51 43.20
N ILE A 122 2.38 8.33 42.61
CA ILE A 122 1.12 7.69 42.18
C ILE A 122 0.71 6.71 43.29
N MET A 123 -0.56 6.79 43.73
CA MET A 123 -1.18 5.79 44.58
C MET A 123 -1.66 4.64 43.68
N LYS A 124 -0.90 3.52 43.72
CA LYS A 124 -1.16 2.38 42.80
C LYS A 124 -2.21 1.42 43.36
N ASP A 125 -3.39 1.92 43.70
CA ASP A 125 -4.46 1.11 44.34
C ASP A 125 -5.09 0.12 43.35
N LYS A 126 -5.12 0.47 42.04
CA LYS A 126 -5.75 -0.32 40.97
C LYS A 126 -4.74 -0.90 40.00
N MET A 127 -3.45 -0.64 40.18
CA MET A 127 -2.42 -1.12 39.24
C MET A 127 -1.70 -2.35 39.80
N PRO A 128 -1.33 -3.32 38.93
CA PRO A 128 -1.65 -3.38 37.49
C PRO A 128 -3.12 -3.52 37.25
N PHE A 129 -3.67 -2.77 36.26
CA PHE A 129 -5.08 -2.87 35.87
C PHE A 129 -5.22 -4.05 34.89
N GLU A 130 -6.07 -5.03 35.26
CA GLU A 130 -6.12 -6.33 34.58
C GLU A 130 -6.36 -6.22 33.07
N TYR A 131 -7.34 -5.41 32.67
CA TYR A 131 -7.62 -5.15 31.25
C TYR A 131 -8.28 -3.80 31.06
N LEU A 132 -7.94 -3.11 30.00
CA LEU A 132 -8.47 -1.79 29.64
C LEU A 132 -8.94 -1.82 28.18
N GLU A 133 -10.25 -1.89 27.98
CA GLU A 133 -10.88 -1.91 26.67
C GLU A 133 -10.70 -0.58 25.93
N PRO A 134 -10.81 -0.58 24.58
CA PRO A 134 -10.81 0.63 23.79
C PRO A 134 -11.78 1.69 24.28
N GLY A 135 -11.30 2.92 24.43
CA GLY A 135 -12.10 4.06 24.91
C GLY A 135 -12.35 4.11 26.42
N ASN A 136 -12.07 3.03 27.16
CA ASN A 136 -12.23 2.99 28.59
C ASN A 136 -11.06 3.68 29.33
N SER A 137 -11.31 4.07 30.58
CA SER A 137 -10.33 4.74 31.43
C SER A 137 -10.50 4.40 32.89
N PHE A 138 -9.43 4.49 33.65
CA PHE A 138 -9.43 4.46 35.12
C PHE A 138 -8.65 5.64 35.68
N GLU A 139 -8.83 5.89 36.95
CA GLU A 139 -8.16 7.00 37.67
C GLU A 139 -7.47 6.50 38.95
N GLU A 140 -6.25 7.04 39.17
CA GLU A 140 -5.47 6.83 40.36
C GLU A 140 -5.21 8.16 41.10
N GLY A 141 -5.02 8.06 42.40
CA GLY A 141 -4.61 9.20 43.20
C GLY A 141 -3.17 9.62 42.89
N VAL A 142 -2.91 10.92 42.82
CA VAL A 142 -1.55 11.47 42.66
C VAL A 142 -1.26 12.53 43.68
N VAL A 143 -0.10 12.43 44.29
CA VAL A 143 0.42 13.44 45.21
C VAL A 143 1.50 14.24 44.48
N ILE A 144 1.27 15.56 44.38
CA ILE A 144 2.20 16.51 43.80
C ILE A 144 2.62 17.49 44.89
N HIS A 145 3.92 17.60 45.11
CA HIS A 145 4.49 18.50 46.10
C HIS A 145 4.91 19.82 45.45
N MET A 146 5.15 20.83 46.26
CA MET A 146 5.65 22.14 45.77
C MET A 146 7.03 22.03 45.09
N GLN A 147 7.79 20.98 45.36
CA GLN A 147 9.10 20.71 44.74
C GLN A 147 8.99 19.81 43.48
N SER A 148 7.80 19.32 43.14
CA SER A 148 7.61 18.51 41.96
C SER A 148 7.88 19.31 40.67
N ALA A 149 8.53 18.69 39.73
CA ALA A 149 8.82 19.33 38.43
C ALA A 149 7.52 19.71 37.70
N PRO A 150 7.44 20.89 37.06
CA PRO A 150 6.24 21.34 36.34
C PRO A 150 5.94 20.49 35.11
N LYS A 151 6.96 19.76 34.63
CA LYS A 151 6.84 18.78 33.53
C LYS A 151 7.50 17.48 33.98
N PHE A 152 6.86 16.37 33.72
CA PHE A 152 7.36 15.06 34.10
C PHE A 152 7.03 14.04 33.02
N LYS A 153 7.84 12.99 32.96
CA LYS A 153 7.65 11.86 32.05
C LYS A 153 6.68 10.87 32.71
N VAL A 154 5.66 10.46 31.98
CA VAL A 154 4.76 9.38 32.37
C VAL A 154 5.07 8.19 31.46
N ILE A 155 5.32 7.05 32.07
CA ILE A 155 5.64 5.79 31.38
C ILE A 155 4.46 4.86 31.59
N SER A 156 3.79 4.48 30.52
CA SER A 156 2.70 3.50 30.52
C SER A 156 3.22 2.19 29.92
N LYS A 157 2.99 1.08 30.62
CA LYS A 157 3.37 -0.27 30.21
C LYS A 157 2.11 -1.12 30.16
N TRP A 158 1.97 -1.97 29.15
CA TRP A 158 0.85 -2.91 29.02
C TRP A 158 1.24 -4.10 28.14
N GLU A 159 0.39 -5.10 28.14
CA GLU A 159 0.51 -6.30 27.31
C GLU A 159 -0.65 -6.38 26.32
N ASP A 160 -0.43 -7.06 25.19
CA ASP A 160 -1.51 -7.47 24.31
C ASP A 160 -2.10 -8.83 24.71
N GLU A 161 -3.10 -9.33 23.99
CA GLU A 161 -3.71 -10.64 24.21
C GLU A 161 -2.70 -11.81 24.09
N MET A 162 -1.61 -11.62 23.36
CA MET A 162 -0.55 -12.60 23.16
C MET A 162 0.55 -12.53 24.25
N GLY A 163 0.47 -11.56 25.16
CA GLY A 163 1.47 -11.34 26.20
C GLY A 163 2.70 -10.54 25.74
N ASN A 164 2.62 -9.88 24.57
CA ASN A 164 3.69 -8.99 24.14
C ASN A 164 3.63 -7.68 24.93
N GLU A 165 4.78 -7.26 25.48
CA GLU A 165 4.89 -6.03 26.24
C GLU A 165 5.03 -4.80 25.32
N PHE A 166 4.31 -3.75 25.66
CA PHE A 166 4.40 -2.44 25.01
C PHE A 166 4.68 -1.35 26.03
N LEU A 167 5.30 -0.28 25.56
CA LEU A 167 5.66 0.87 26.39
C LEU A 167 5.39 2.16 25.62
N ASN A 168 4.78 3.13 26.33
CA ASN A 168 4.55 4.47 25.80
C ASN A 168 5.08 5.50 26.82
N GLU A 169 5.97 6.37 26.35
CA GLU A 169 6.51 7.46 27.16
C GLU A 169 5.90 8.80 26.73
N GLN A 170 5.34 9.52 27.66
CA GLN A 170 4.68 10.80 27.40
C GLN A 170 5.19 11.90 28.33
N LEU A 171 5.53 13.05 27.78
CA LEU A 171 5.82 14.23 28.59
C LEU A 171 4.51 14.94 28.94
N ARG A 172 4.24 15.12 30.21
CA ARG A 172 3.01 15.76 30.72
C ARG A 172 3.37 16.92 31.69
N SER A 173 2.43 17.85 31.83
CA SER A 173 2.51 18.97 32.74
C SER A 173 1.35 18.91 33.75
N CYS A 174 1.57 19.49 34.94
CA CYS A 174 0.53 19.71 35.93
C CYS A 174 -0.41 20.85 35.54
#